data_3ad37c388dd0feeb4dc7eb8b4ccfa6ba
#
_entry.id   3ad37c388dd0feeb4dc7eb8b4ccfa6ba
#
_cell.length_a   1.000
_cell.length_b   1.000
_cell.length_c   1.000
_cell.angle_alpha   90.00
_cell.angle_beta   90.00
_cell.angle_gamma   90.00
#
_symmetry.space_group_name_H-M   'P 1'
#
loop_
_entity.id
_entity.type
_entity.pdbx_description
1 polymer ?
#
loop_
_entity_poly.entity_id
_entity_poly.type
_entity_poly.pdbx_seq_one_letter_code
_entity_poly.pdbx_strand_id
1 'polypeptide(L)'
;MQVEEAKKLIRETFQNHFDENRFRLFAKNLFNELDESKVFAYQGQYIPDAYKDHVRRYKRLGKYIDPDGAALDVLVVNLKRDTAIDRARTMQRNFIAWYLKHRGEKEAAVVAYHTDGLEDWRFSYVRMDYRTGQGETGKVRVKTDLTPARRYSFLVGTNEPNHTAQQQLLPIFMDDRSNPTLAELEKAFTIESVTREFFERYKELFLRLKEELDGLVEKDRRVGGDFTAKNIQTADFAKKLLGQIV
;
A
#
# COMPACT_ATOMS: atom_id res chain seq x y z
N MET A 1 -14.01 -13.88 -10.74
CA MET A 1 -12.78 -14.69 -10.51
C MET A 1 -12.99 -15.58 -9.29
N GLN A 2 -12.46 -16.83 -9.26
CA GLN A 2 -12.54 -17.67 -8.06
C GLN A 2 -11.53 -17.20 -6.99
N VAL A 3 -11.87 -17.39 -5.70
CA VAL A 3 -11.03 -16.93 -4.56
C VAL A 3 -9.59 -17.41 -4.67
N GLU A 4 -9.40 -18.69 -4.99
CA GLU A 4 -8.05 -19.27 -5.06
C GLU A 4 -7.25 -18.76 -6.28
N GLU A 5 -7.91 -18.45 -7.38
CA GLU A 5 -7.28 -17.82 -8.55
C GLU A 5 -6.84 -16.39 -8.23
N ALA A 6 -7.70 -15.61 -7.58
CA ALA A 6 -7.38 -14.25 -7.13
C ALA A 6 -6.19 -14.26 -6.16
N LYS A 7 -6.22 -15.11 -5.13
CA LYS A 7 -5.11 -15.27 -4.19
C LYS A 7 -3.82 -15.67 -4.88
N LYS A 8 -3.90 -16.61 -5.82
CA LYS A 8 -2.74 -17.07 -6.60
C LYS A 8 -2.14 -15.92 -7.41
N LEU A 9 -2.95 -15.18 -8.15
CA LEU A 9 -2.50 -14.06 -8.97
C LEU A 9 -1.83 -12.96 -8.12
N ILE A 10 -2.46 -12.55 -7.01
CA ILE A 10 -1.91 -11.54 -6.11
C ILE A 10 -0.58 -12.04 -5.53
N ARG A 11 -0.55 -13.28 -5.04
CA ARG A 11 0.63 -13.89 -4.45
C ARG A 11 1.78 -13.99 -5.44
N GLU A 12 1.55 -14.52 -6.63
CA GLU A 12 2.59 -14.65 -7.68
C GLU A 12 3.13 -13.29 -8.11
N THR A 13 2.31 -12.24 -8.09
CA THR A 13 2.75 -10.88 -8.40
C THR A 13 3.64 -10.31 -7.30
N PHE A 14 3.29 -10.52 -6.02
CA PHE A 14 3.93 -9.84 -4.89
C PHE A 14 5.03 -10.64 -4.18
N GLN A 15 5.16 -11.95 -4.43
CA GLN A 15 6.22 -12.78 -3.83
C GLN A 15 7.49 -12.88 -4.70
N ASN A 16 7.51 -12.20 -5.83
CA ASN A 16 8.61 -12.28 -6.76
C ASN A 16 9.17 -10.89 -7.05
N HIS A 17 10.39 -10.84 -7.61
CA HIS A 17 10.93 -9.62 -8.19
C HIS A 17 9.94 -9.02 -9.20
N PHE A 18 10.06 -7.72 -9.43
CA PHE A 18 9.17 -7.03 -10.36
C PHE A 18 9.27 -7.62 -11.78
N ASP A 19 8.12 -7.97 -12.33
CA ASP A 19 7.94 -8.35 -13.72
C ASP A 19 6.78 -7.57 -14.33
N GLU A 20 7.03 -6.84 -15.43
CA GLU A 20 6.05 -5.95 -16.04
C GLU A 20 4.82 -6.71 -16.58
N ASN A 21 5.01 -7.92 -17.12
CA ASN A 21 3.92 -8.71 -17.70
C ASN A 21 2.99 -9.24 -16.58
N ARG A 22 3.56 -9.71 -15.48
CA ARG A 22 2.78 -10.10 -14.28
C ARG A 22 2.04 -8.91 -13.70
N PHE A 23 2.71 -7.78 -13.56
CA PHE A 23 2.07 -6.56 -13.04
C PHE A 23 0.96 -6.06 -13.96
N ARG A 24 1.13 -6.14 -15.29
CA ARG A 24 0.09 -5.81 -16.26
C ARG A 24 -1.12 -6.74 -16.12
N LEU A 25 -0.90 -8.05 -16.01
CA LEU A 25 -1.97 -9.02 -15.80
C LEU A 25 -2.69 -8.76 -14.48
N PHE A 26 -1.95 -8.47 -13.41
CA PHE A 26 -2.50 -8.07 -12.12
C PHE A 26 -3.38 -6.81 -12.25
N ALA A 27 -2.87 -5.76 -12.91
CA ALA A 27 -3.62 -4.51 -13.10
C ALA A 27 -4.90 -4.70 -13.92
N LYS A 28 -4.89 -5.55 -14.94
CA LYS A 28 -6.09 -5.91 -15.72
C LYS A 28 -7.16 -6.57 -14.88
N ASN A 29 -6.76 -7.42 -13.93
CA ASN A 29 -7.72 -8.08 -13.05
C ASN A 29 -8.15 -7.20 -11.86
N LEU A 30 -7.33 -6.20 -11.50
CA LEU A 30 -7.70 -5.21 -10.49
C LEU A 30 -8.75 -4.21 -11.03
N PHE A 31 -8.68 -3.87 -12.32
CA PHE A 31 -9.45 -2.81 -12.96
C PHE A 31 -10.31 -3.32 -14.10
N ASN A 32 -10.89 -4.44 -14.09
CA ASN A 32 -11.73 -5.03 -15.16
C ASN A 32 -11.77 -4.31 -16.53
N GLU A 33 -11.85 -2.99 -16.57
CA GLU A 33 -11.90 -2.12 -17.75
C GLU A 33 -10.67 -1.20 -17.90
N LEU A 34 -9.47 -1.75 -17.78
CA LEU A 34 -8.24 -0.99 -18.01
C LEU A 34 -8.05 -0.69 -19.51
N ASP A 35 -8.07 0.60 -19.89
CA ASP A 35 -7.77 1.06 -21.24
C ASP A 35 -6.26 1.06 -21.51
N GLU A 36 -5.77 0.05 -22.20
CA GLU A 36 -4.37 -0.09 -22.63
C GLU A 36 -4.05 0.60 -23.97
N SER A 37 -5.02 1.23 -24.64
CA SER A 37 -4.81 1.86 -25.95
C SER A 37 -3.79 3.00 -25.95
N LYS A 38 -3.51 3.57 -24.78
CA LYS A 38 -2.61 4.72 -24.60
C LYS A 38 -1.39 4.39 -23.75
N VAL A 39 -0.74 3.26 -24.06
CA VAL A 39 0.54 2.88 -23.45
C VAL A 39 1.66 3.74 -24.02
N PHE A 40 2.51 4.31 -23.16
CA PHE A 40 3.72 5.00 -23.57
C PHE A 40 4.79 5.02 -22.49
N ALA A 41 6.04 5.16 -22.90
CA ALA A 41 7.21 5.22 -22.03
C ALA A 41 7.94 6.56 -22.18
N TYR A 42 8.44 7.09 -21.09
CA TYR A 42 9.20 8.33 -21.03
C TYR A 42 10.55 8.10 -20.36
N GLN A 43 11.58 8.71 -20.93
CA GLN A 43 12.94 8.70 -20.40
C GLN A 43 13.70 9.99 -20.79
N GLY A 44 14.85 10.22 -20.18
CA GLY A 44 15.72 11.33 -20.52
C GLY A 44 15.06 12.71 -20.31
N GLN A 45 14.95 13.49 -21.36
CA GLN A 45 14.41 14.85 -21.32
C GLN A 45 12.95 14.97 -20.85
N TYR A 46 12.19 13.87 -20.91
CA TYR A 46 10.79 13.84 -20.45
C TYR A 46 10.68 13.65 -18.94
N ILE A 47 11.79 13.44 -18.25
CA ILE A 47 11.84 13.38 -16.79
C ILE A 47 12.30 14.77 -16.30
N PRO A 48 11.53 15.44 -15.41
CA PRO A 48 11.93 16.72 -14.86
C PRO A 48 13.28 16.66 -14.16
N ASP A 49 14.05 17.73 -14.23
CA ASP A 49 15.41 17.81 -13.66
C ASP A 49 15.44 17.43 -12.18
N ALA A 50 14.45 17.83 -11.40
CA ALA A 50 14.32 17.48 -9.98
C ALA A 50 14.24 15.96 -9.70
N TYR A 51 13.96 15.14 -10.69
CA TYR A 51 13.80 13.69 -10.54
C TYR A 51 14.80 12.86 -11.35
N LYS A 52 15.62 13.52 -12.19
CA LYS A 52 16.58 12.83 -13.08
C LYS A 52 17.61 11.99 -12.33
N ASP A 53 17.96 12.38 -11.10
CA ASP A 53 18.92 11.63 -10.29
C ASP A 53 18.34 10.33 -9.72
N HIS A 54 17.02 10.22 -9.67
CA HIS A 54 16.31 9.10 -9.05
C HIS A 54 15.56 8.23 -10.04
N VAL A 55 14.90 8.86 -11.04
CA VAL A 55 14.06 8.17 -12.01
C VAL A 55 14.84 7.95 -13.30
N ARG A 56 14.91 6.68 -13.73
CA ARG A 56 15.53 6.30 -14.99
C ARG A 56 14.55 6.40 -16.16
N ARG A 57 13.36 5.85 -15.98
CA ARG A 57 12.25 5.89 -16.94
C ARG A 57 10.94 5.66 -16.21
N TYR A 58 9.85 6.08 -16.83
CA TYR A 58 8.52 5.69 -16.39
C TYR A 58 7.63 5.37 -17.59
N LYS A 59 6.64 4.52 -17.36
CA LYS A 59 5.74 4.01 -18.39
C LYS A 59 4.31 4.02 -17.85
N ARG A 60 3.35 4.43 -18.67
CA ARG A 60 1.93 4.19 -18.43
C ARG A 60 1.55 2.88 -19.09
N LEU A 61 0.96 1.96 -18.32
CA LEU A 61 0.42 0.70 -18.80
C LEU A 61 -1.03 0.82 -19.26
N GLY A 62 -1.79 1.72 -18.66
CA GLY A 62 -3.17 1.94 -19.01
C GLY A 62 -3.79 3.10 -18.25
N LYS A 63 -5.00 3.45 -18.67
CA LYS A 63 -5.89 4.40 -18.02
C LYS A 63 -7.13 3.67 -17.52
N TYR A 64 -7.59 4.06 -16.37
CA TYR A 64 -8.83 3.60 -15.77
C TYR A 64 -9.72 4.79 -15.43
N ILE A 65 -11.02 4.66 -15.66
CA ILE A 65 -12.04 5.61 -15.20
C ILE A 65 -12.96 4.83 -14.28
N ASP A 66 -13.08 5.28 -13.05
CA ASP A 66 -13.93 4.63 -12.07
C ASP A 66 -15.42 4.91 -12.32
N PRO A 67 -16.35 4.20 -11.64
CA PRO A 67 -17.78 4.41 -11.78
C PRO A 67 -18.25 5.84 -11.47
N ASP A 68 -17.51 6.59 -10.67
CA ASP A 68 -17.79 7.98 -10.31
C ASP A 68 -17.23 8.98 -11.35
N GLY A 69 -16.55 8.49 -12.39
CA GLY A 69 -15.95 9.29 -13.45
C GLY A 69 -14.54 9.81 -13.15
N ALA A 70 -13.94 9.43 -12.01
CA ALA A 70 -12.60 9.83 -11.64
C ALA A 70 -11.52 9.04 -12.43
N ALA A 71 -10.47 9.74 -12.88
CA ALA A 71 -9.45 9.15 -13.73
C ALA A 71 -8.22 8.70 -12.95
N LEU A 72 -7.76 7.48 -13.23
CA LEU A 72 -6.55 6.88 -12.66
C LEU A 72 -5.65 6.36 -13.78
N ASP A 73 -4.34 6.53 -13.63
CA ASP A 73 -3.34 5.90 -14.48
C ASP A 73 -2.62 4.75 -13.76
N VAL A 74 -2.34 3.67 -14.49
CA VAL A 74 -1.46 2.58 -14.03
C VAL A 74 -0.07 2.81 -14.57
N LEU A 75 0.91 2.95 -13.66
CA LEU A 75 2.28 3.35 -13.98
C LEU A 75 3.30 2.31 -13.51
N VAL A 76 4.38 2.20 -14.27
CA VAL A 76 5.63 1.57 -13.86
C VAL A 76 6.72 2.63 -13.84
N VAL A 77 7.44 2.75 -12.73
CA VAL A 77 8.56 3.68 -12.55
C VAL A 77 9.82 2.89 -12.24
N ASN A 78 10.77 2.92 -13.17
CA ASN A 78 12.08 2.35 -12.97
C ASN A 78 12.99 3.39 -12.31
N LEU A 79 13.46 3.06 -11.11
CA LEU A 79 14.37 3.91 -10.33
C LEU A 79 15.83 3.59 -10.69
N LYS A 80 16.72 4.56 -10.49
CA LYS A 80 18.16 4.34 -10.58
C LYS A 80 18.65 3.52 -9.39
N ARG A 81 19.74 2.77 -9.58
CA ARG A 81 20.28 1.81 -8.60
C ARG A 81 20.62 2.41 -7.25
N ASP A 82 21.08 3.66 -7.23
CA ASP A 82 21.46 4.36 -6.00
C ASP A 82 20.25 4.91 -5.23
N THR A 83 19.05 4.73 -5.77
CA THR A 83 17.82 5.18 -5.12
C THR A 83 17.24 4.05 -4.28
N ALA A 84 17.38 4.15 -2.97
CA ALA A 84 16.78 3.19 -2.04
C ALA A 84 15.25 3.26 -2.09
N ILE A 85 14.60 2.17 -2.50
CA ILE A 85 13.14 2.08 -2.68
C ILE A 85 12.38 2.41 -1.40
N ASP A 86 12.88 1.96 -0.26
CA ASP A 86 12.28 2.14 1.06
C ASP A 86 12.43 3.56 1.60
N ARG A 87 13.52 4.27 1.25
CA ARG A 87 13.86 5.60 1.78
C ARG A 87 13.38 6.75 0.90
N ALA A 88 13.27 6.56 -0.39
CA ALA A 88 12.89 7.61 -1.35
C ALA A 88 11.38 7.92 -1.37
N ARG A 89 10.68 7.79 -0.24
CA ARG A 89 9.21 7.89 -0.15
C ARG A 89 8.66 9.24 -0.60
N THR A 90 9.29 10.32 -0.19
CA THR A 90 8.86 11.70 -0.53
C THR A 90 9.07 11.98 -2.00
N MET A 91 10.22 11.59 -2.56
CA MET A 91 10.53 11.74 -3.98
C MET A 91 9.53 10.98 -4.85
N GLN A 92 9.26 9.71 -4.53
CA GLN A 92 8.29 8.87 -5.25
C GLN A 92 6.89 9.51 -5.29
N ARG A 93 6.39 10.00 -4.13
CA ARG A 93 5.10 10.71 -4.04
C ARG A 93 5.10 11.98 -4.88
N ASN A 94 6.13 12.82 -4.74
CA ASN A 94 6.20 14.11 -5.43
C ASN A 94 6.33 13.94 -6.95
N PHE A 95 7.07 12.93 -7.41
CA PHE A 95 7.17 12.61 -8.82
C PHE A 95 5.79 12.26 -9.42
N ILE A 96 5.00 11.41 -8.74
CA ILE A 96 3.66 11.08 -9.23
C ILE A 96 2.70 12.26 -9.11
N ALA A 97 2.78 13.07 -8.05
CA ALA A 97 1.98 14.29 -7.96
C ALA A 97 2.27 15.24 -9.14
N TRP A 98 3.55 15.41 -9.48
CA TRP A 98 3.95 16.14 -10.69
C TRP A 98 3.35 15.50 -11.96
N TYR A 99 3.45 14.18 -12.11
CA TYR A 99 2.91 13.46 -13.25
C TYR A 99 1.40 13.69 -13.40
N LEU A 100 0.63 13.47 -12.34
CA LEU A 100 -0.83 13.60 -12.35
C LEU A 100 -1.26 15.03 -12.73
N LYS A 101 -0.56 16.04 -12.22
CA LYS A 101 -0.83 17.45 -12.52
C LYS A 101 -0.53 17.83 -13.98
N HIS A 102 0.59 17.32 -14.54
CA HIS A 102 1.09 17.78 -15.85
C HIS A 102 0.67 16.86 -17.02
N ARG A 103 0.05 15.73 -16.74
CA ARG A 103 -0.35 14.75 -17.76
C ARG A 103 -1.88 14.53 -17.85
N GLY A 104 -2.64 15.62 -17.66
CA GLY A 104 -4.07 15.66 -17.89
C GLY A 104 -4.91 15.63 -16.62
N GLU A 105 -4.43 16.26 -15.53
CA GLU A 105 -5.17 16.55 -14.29
C GLU A 105 -5.98 15.35 -13.77
N LYS A 106 -5.25 14.23 -13.53
CA LYS A 106 -5.86 13.00 -13.03
C LYS A 106 -5.91 12.99 -11.52
N GLU A 107 -6.88 12.28 -10.97
CA GLU A 107 -7.11 12.20 -9.54
C GLU A 107 -6.14 11.25 -8.85
N ALA A 108 -5.77 10.15 -9.51
CA ALA A 108 -4.96 9.13 -8.88
C ALA A 108 -4.02 8.38 -9.84
N ALA A 109 -3.09 7.64 -9.26
CA ALA A 109 -2.30 6.62 -9.96
C ALA A 109 -2.06 5.40 -9.07
N VAL A 110 -2.05 4.22 -9.70
CA VAL A 110 -1.47 3.00 -9.15
C VAL A 110 -0.10 2.80 -9.77
N VAL A 111 0.93 2.61 -8.95
CA VAL A 111 2.32 2.68 -9.37
C VAL A 111 3.13 1.51 -8.86
N ALA A 112 3.85 0.84 -9.74
CA ALA A 112 4.94 -0.05 -9.38
C ALA A 112 6.28 0.70 -9.50
N TYR A 113 6.98 0.86 -8.37
CA TYR A 113 8.37 1.35 -8.36
C TYR A 113 9.31 0.16 -8.23
N HIS A 114 10.24 0.05 -9.13
CA HIS A 114 11.24 -1.01 -9.12
C HIS A 114 12.62 -0.46 -9.49
N THR A 115 13.65 -1.21 -9.16
CA THR A 115 15.04 -0.97 -9.59
C THR A 115 15.56 -2.25 -10.23
N ASP A 116 16.25 -2.12 -11.36
CA ASP A 116 16.78 -3.27 -12.08
C ASP A 116 17.76 -4.06 -11.20
N GLY A 117 17.52 -5.36 -11.07
CA GLY A 117 18.36 -6.29 -10.29
C GLY A 117 18.08 -6.29 -8.79
N LEU A 118 17.03 -5.61 -8.31
CA LEU A 118 16.53 -5.77 -6.95
C LEU A 118 15.34 -6.73 -6.90
N GLU A 119 15.29 -7.50 -5.82
CA GLU A 119 14.25 -8.50 -5.58
C GLU A 119 12.96 -7.87 -5.09
N ASP A 120 13.06 -6.75 -4.37
CA ASP A 120 11.93 -6.07 -3.77
C ASP A 120 11.55 -4.82 -4.56
N TRP A 121 10.28 -4.51 -4.55
CA TRP A 121 9.71 -3.37 -5.25
C TRP A 121 8.54 -2.79 -4.46
N ARG A 122 8.05 -1.62 -4.86
CA ARG A 122 7.00 -0.93 -4.13
C ARG A 122 5.76 -0.78 -4.98
N PHE A 123 4.64 -1.26 -4.47
CA PHE A 123 3.31 -1.07 -5.02
C PHE A 123 2.61 0.06 -4.28
N SER A 124 2.19 1.10 -4.99
CA SER A 124 1.67 2.32 -4.38
C SER A 124 0.38 2.78 -5.04
N TYR A 125 -0.51 3.32 -4.23
CA TYR A 125 -1.63 4.14 -4.65
C TYR A 125 -1.33 5.59 -4.27
N VAL A 126 -1.41 6.50 -5.23
CA VAL A 126 -1.18 7.94 -5.04
C VAL A 126 -2.42 8.69 -5.49
N ARG A 127 -3.01 9.48 -4.59
CA ARG A 127 -4.18 10.29 -4.85
C ARG A 127 -3.87 11.76 -4.66
N MET A 128 -4.32 12.59 -5.61
CA MET A 128 -4.22 14.05 -5.49
C MET A 128 -5.27 14.58 -4.51
N ASP A 129 -4.88 15.52 -3.69
CA ASP A 129 -5.76 16.22 -2.75
C ASP A 129 -6.03 17.63 -3.31
N TYR A 130 -6.99 17.72 -4.22
CA TYR A 130 -7.40 18.99 -4.80
C TYR A 130 -8.36 19.69 -3.83
N ARG A 131 -7.87 20.70 -3.12
CA ARG A 131 -8.72 21.57 -2.32
C ARG A 131 -9.16 22.77 -3.15
N THR A 132 -10.46 22.88 -3.38
CA THR A 132 -11.07 24.09 -3.94
C THR A 132 -11.28 25.11 -2.83
N GLY A 133 -10.68 26.30 -2.96
CA GLY A 133 -10.94 27.44 -2.09
C GLY A 133 -11.57 28.58 -2.88
N GLN A 134 -12.46 29.35 -2.27
CA GLN A 134 -12.90 30.62 -2.84
C GLN A 134 -11.77 31.64 -2.64
N GLY A 135 -11.31 32.25 -3.76
CA GLY A 135 -10.43 33.40 -3.68
C GLY A 135 -11.19 34.64 -3.19
N GLU A 136 -10.48 35.67 -2.74
CA GLU A 136 -11.05 36.96 -2.27
C GLU A 136 -12.02 37.64 -3.25
N THR A 137 -11.98 37.24 -4.52
CA THR A 137 -12.86 37.74 -5.60
C THR A 137 -14.04 36.81 -5.92
N GLY A 138 -14.34 35.80 -5.05
CA GLY A 138 -15.43 34.84 -5.28
C GLY A 138 -15.19 33.81 -6.38
N LYS A 139 -14.06 33.88 -7.10
CA LYS A 139 -13.69 32.87 -8.10
C LYS A 139 -13.13 31.64 -7.43
N VAL A 140 -13.60 30.47 -7.85
CA VAL A 140 -13.04 29.19 -7.41
C VAL A 140 -11.59 29.08 -7.86
N ARG A 141 -10.66 28.94 -6.92
CA ARG A 141 -9.25 28.66 -7.17
C ARG A 141 -8.87 27.32 -6.55
N VAL A 142 -8.14 26.51 -7.30
CA VAL A 142 -7.52 25.31 -6.76
C VAL A 142 -6.34 25.75 -5.88
N LYS A 143 -6.46 25.54 -4.57
CA LYS A 143 -5.41 25.83 -3.62
C LYS A 143 -4.38 24.68 -3.67
N THR A 144 -3.16 24.97 -4.10
CA THR A 144 -2.07 24.00 -4.11
C THR A 144 -1.46 23.95 -2.72
N ASP A 145 -1.74 22.91 -1.94
CA ASP A 145 -1.09 22.68 -0.66
C ASP A 145 0.37 22.23 -0.85
N LEU A 146 1.20 22.42 0.20
CA LEU A 146 2.60 21.95 0.25
C LEU A 146 2.75 20.44 0.03
N THR A 147 1.69 19.67 0.29
CA THR A 147 1.62 18.23 0.04
C THR A 147 0.38 17.88 -0.79
N PRO A 148 0.42 18.08 -2.11
CA PRO A 148 -0.77 17.96 -2.96
C PRO A 148 -1.24 16.52 -3.18
N ALA A 149 -0.52 15.51 -2.67
CA ALA A 149 -0.86 14.10 -2.85
C ALA A 149 -0.67 13.27 -1.58
N ARG A 150 -1.60 12.35 -1.36
CA ARG A 150 -1.47 11.25 -0.40
C ARG A 150 -0.91 10.03 -1.10
N ARG A 151 -0.05 9.28 -0.42
CA ARG A 151 0.50 8.04 -0.94
C ARG A 151 0.38 6.93 0.10
N TYR A 152 -0.17 5.83 -0.32
CA TYR A 152 -0.24 4.58 0.41
C TYR A 152 0.58 3.53 -0.35
N SER A 153 1.24 2.61 0.33
CA SER A 153 2.08 1.64 -0.38
C SER A 153 2.39 0.40 0.42
N PHE A 154 2.56 -0.71 -0.32
CA PHE A 154 3.14 -1.95 0.15
C PHE A 154 4.56 -2.09 -0.41
N LEU A 155 5.50 -2.47 0.42
CA LEU A 155 6.78 -3.01 -0.03
C LEU A 155 6.56 -4.50 -0.25
N VAL A 156 6.92 -4.99 -1.42
CA VAL A 156 6.64 -6.35 -1.88
C VAL A 156 7.85 -6.89 -2.64
N GLY A 157 7.92 -8.18 -2.81
CA GLY A 157 9.03 -8.85 -3.48
C GLY A 157 9.40 -10.15 -2.78
N THR A 158 10.55 -10.69 -3.15
CA THR A 158 11.01 -12.00 -2.67
C THR A 158 11.32 -12.00 -1.17
N ASN A 159 11.80 -10.86 -0.63
CA ASN A 159 12.23 -10.75 0.76
C ASN A 159 11.16 -10.14 1.69
N GLU A 160 10.05 -9.64 1.14
CA GLU A 160 9.06 -8.89 1.91
C GLU A 160 7.79 -9.72 2.17
N PRO A 161 7.23 -9.66 3.39
CA PRO A 161 5.96 -10.28 3.69
C PRO A 161 4.83 -9.52 2.95
N ASN A 162 4.04 -10.26 2.17
CA ASN A 162 2.98 -9.66 1.34
C ASN A 162 1.57 -10.05 1.77
N HIS A 163 1.43 -10.72 2.92
CA HIS A 163 0.13 -11.18 3.44
C HIS A 163 -0.88 -10.04 3.58
N THR A 164 -0.45 -8.89 4.09
CA THR A 164 -1.31 -7.70 4.24
C THR A 164 -1.81 -7.20 2.88
N ALA A 165 -0.92 -7.08 1.89
CA ALA A 165 -1.30 -6.65 0.55
C ALA A 165 -2.29 -7.63 -0.09
N GLN A 166 -2.07 -8.96 0.07
CA GLN A 166 -3.00 -9.97 -0.40
C GLN A 166 -4.39 -9.83 0.24
N GLN A 167 -4.43 -9.72 1.56
CA GLN A 167 -5.68 -9.65 2.31
C GLN A 167 -6.49 -8.39 1.96
N GLN A 168 -5.83 -7.25 1.83
CA GLN A 168 -6.48 -5.97 1.56
C GLN A 168 -6.98 -5.84 0.11
N LEU A 169 -6.30 -6.45 -0.86
CA LEU A 169 -6.68 -6.36 -2.26
C LEU A 169 -7.66 -7.47 -2.69
N LEU A 170 -7.68 -8.60 -1.99
CA LEU A 170 -8.54 -9.73 -2.33
C LEU A 170 -10.02 -9.37 -2.51
N PRO A 171 -10.65 -8.53 -1.65
CA PRO A 171 -12.06 -8.15 -1.84
C PRO A 171 -12.34 -7.47 -3.19
N ILE A 172 -11.41 -6.64 -3.69
CA ILE A 172 -11.55 -5.97 -4.98
C ILE A 172 -11.48 -7.01 -6.11
N PHE A 173 -10.55 -7.95 -6.05
CA PHE A 173 -10.44 -9.03 -7.05
C PHE A 173 -11.62 -9.98 -7.06
N MET A 174 -12.32 -10.12 -5.94
CA MET A 174 -13.51 -10.98 -5.83
C MET A 174 -14.76 -10.35 -6.42
N ASP A 175 -14.81 -9.03 -6.50
CA ASP A 175 -15.91 -8.33 -7.13
C ASP A 175 -15.61 -8.09 -8.61
N ASP A 176 -15.92 -9.11 -9.44
CA ASP A 176 -15.78 -9.03 -10.90
C ASP A 176 -17.01 -8.45 -11.59
N ARG A 177 -18.02 -8.01 -10.85
CA ARG A 177 -19.25 -7.42 -11.37
C ARG A 177 -19.21 -5.90 -11.42
N SER A 178 -18.38 -5.28 -10.59
CA SER A 178 -18.22 -3.84 -10.53
C SER A 178 -16.75 -3.44 -10.71
N ASN A 179 -16.55 -2.27 -11.30
CA ASN A 179 -15.26 -1.63 -11.36
C ASN A 179 -14.99 -0.91 -10.03
N PRO A 180 -13.81 -1.07 -9.41
CA PRO A 180 -13.53 -0.46 -8.12
C PRO A 180 -13.49 1.07 -8.20
N THR A 181 -14.14 1.74 -7.26
CA THR A 181 -14.02 3.19 -7.07
C THR A 181 -12.65 3.57 -6.51
N LEU A 182 -12.21 4.83 -6.72
CA LEU A 182 -10.98 5.32 -6.11
C LEU A 182 -11.03 5.28 -4.57
N ALA A 183 -12.22 5.38 -3.97
CA ALA A 183 -12.41 5.27 -2.54
C ALA A 183 -12.18 3.84 -2.02
N GLU A 184 -12.66 2.82 -2.73
CA GLU A 184 -12.41 1.41 -2.41
C GLU A 184 -10.93 1.05 -2.54
N LEU A 185 -10.27 1.56 -3.60
CA LEU A 185 -8.82 1.41 -3.76
C LEU A 185 -8.07 2.07 -2.59
N GLU A 186 -8.39 3.32 -2.25
CA GLU A 186 -7.77 4.02 -1.12
C GLU A 186 -7.93 3.24 0.18
N LYS A 187 -9.12 2.71 0.44
CA LYS A 187 -9.42 1.87 1.61
C LYS A 187 -8.55 0.60 1.64
N ALA A 188 -8.37 -0.07 0.49
CA ALA A 188 -7.56 -1.28 0.38
C ALA A 188 -6.05 -1.01 0.61
N PHE A 189 -5.58 0.20 0.39
CA PHE A 189 -4.21 0.60 0.67
C PHE A 189 -4.01 1.25 2.04
N THR A 190 -5.08 1.54 2.78
CA THR A 190 -4.99 2.29 4.04
C THR A 190 -4.57 1.37 5.18
N ILE A 191 -3.48 1.71 5.85
CA ILE A 191 -2.92 0.97 6.99
C ILE A 191 -3.86 0.99 8.20
N GLU A 192 -4.80 1.93 8.26
CA GLU A 192 -5.72 2.10 9.39
C GLU A 192 -6.59 0.85 9.63
N SER A 193 -7.04 0.19 8.57
CA SER A 193 -7.78 -1.08 8.67
C SER A 193 -6.90 -2.22 9.22
N VAL A 194 -5.64 -2.26 8.78
CA VAL A 194 -4.64 -3.25 9.25
C VAL A 194 -4.31 -3.02 10.72
N THR A 195 -4.13 -1.77 11.12
CA THR A 195 -3.84 -1.41 12.52
C THR A 195 -5.00 -1.82 13.44
N ARG A 196 -6.24 -1.56 13.03
CA ARG A 196 -7.43 -1.95 13.80
C ARG A 196 -7.56 -3.47 13.92
N GLU A 197 -7.44 -4.20 12.82
CA GLU A 197 -7.49 -5.67 12.84
C GLU A 197 -6.36 -6.27 13.68
N PHE A 198 -5.14 -5.73 13.57
CA PHE A 198 -4.02 -6.12 14.42
C PHE A 198 -4.33 -5.89 15.90
N PHE A 199 -4.88 -4.72 16.25
CA PHE A 199 -5.24 -4.41 17.64
C PHE A 199 -6.32 -5.33 18.18
N GLU A 200 -7.34 -5.65 17.40
CA GLU A 200 -8.39 -6.60 17.84
C GLU A 200 -7.82 -8.00 18.06
N ARG A 201 -7.02 -8.51 17.13
CA ARG A 201 -6.35 -9.82 17.29
C ARG A 201 -5.33 -9.82 18.41
N TYR A 202 -4.56 -8.76 18.58
CA TYR A 202 -3.61 -8.60 19.69
C TYR A 202 -4.35 -8.59 21.02
N LYS A 203 -5.45 -7.85 21.13
CA LYS A 203 -6.29 -7.79 22.31
C LYS A 203 -6.88 -9.16 22.65
N GLU A 204 -7.42 -9.87 21.68
CA GLU A 204 -7.96 -11.21 21.87
C GLU A 204 -6.87 -12.17 22.38
N LEU A 205 -5.72 -12.19 21.74
CA LEU A 205 -4.58 -13.03 22.15
C LEU A 205 -4.09 -12.68 23.55
N PHE A 206 -4.01 -11.36 23.86
CA PHE A 206 -3.62 -10.89 25.19
C PHE A 206 -4.60 -11.35 26.28
N LEU A 207 -5.90 -11.25 26.05
CA LEU A 207 -6.91 -11.66 27.02
C LEU A 207 -6.86 -13.18 27.26
N ARG A 208 -6.75 -13.98 26.21
CA ARG A 208 -6.61 -15.44 26.33
C ARG A 208 -5.33 -15.83 27.06
N LEU A 209 -4.18 -15.22 26.71
CA LEU A 209 -2.92 -15.49 27.39
C LEU A 209 -2.97 -15.09 28.87
N LYS A 210 -3.59 -13.96 29.19
CA LYS A 210 -3.79 -13.52 30.58
C LYS A 210 -4.62 -14.50 31.38
N GLU A 211 -5.74 -14.97 30.80
CA GLU A 211 -6.63 -15.95 31.43
C GLU A 211 -5.92 -17.28 31.73
N GLU A 212 -5.15 -17.80 30.77
CA GLU A 212 -4.33 -18.98 30.95
C GLU A 212 -3.24 -18.79 32.02
N LEU A 213 -2.60 -17.63 32.07
CA LEU A 213 -1.64 -17.30 33.11
C LEU A 213 -2.26 -17.16 34.49
N ASP A 214 -3.44 -16.55 34.60
CA ASP A 214 -4.20 -16.45 35.86
C ASP A 214 -4.54 -17.84 36.39
N GLY A 215 -5.03 -18.71 35.50
CA GLY A 215 -5.34 -20.10 35.85
C GLY A 215 -4.09 -20.90 36.27
N LEU A 216 -2.96 -20.66 35.63
CA LEU A 216 -1.68 -21.32 35.96
C LEU A 216 -1.16 -20.88 37.34
N VAL A 217 -1.19 -19.57 37.60
CA VAL A 217 -0.76 -18.98 38.89
C VAL A 217 -1.63 -19.46 40.04
N GLU A 218 -2.94 -19.67 39.80
CA GLU A 218 -3.89 -20.17 40.81
C GLU A 218 -3.71 -21.67 41.10
N LYS A 219 -3.50 -22.49 40.07
CA LYS A 219 -3.42 -23.95 40.16
C LYS A 219 -2.04 -24.48 40.58
N ASP A 220 -0.99 -23.80 40.16
CA ASP A 220 0.41 -24.24 40.46
C ASP A 220 1.04 -23.36 41.55
N ARG A 221 1.16 -23.96 42.76
CA ARG A 221 1.73 -23.26 43.94
C ARG A 221 3.17 -22.76 43.70
N ARG A 222 3.96 -23.41 42.88
CA ARG A 222 5.32 -22.99 42.57
C ARG A 222 5.32 -21.76 41.71
N VAL A 223 4.55 -21.77 40.64
CA VAL A 223 4.37 -20.63 39.73
C VAL A 223 3.77 -19.43 40.47
N GLY A 224 2.69 -19.66 41.24
CA GLY A 224 2.05 -18.62 42.06
C GLY A 224 3.01 -18.01 43.09
N GLY A 225 3.84 -18.86 43.75
CA GLY A 225 4.87 -18.41 44.67
C GLY A 225 5.93 -17.54 43.99
N ASP A 226 6.40 -17.92 42.81
CA ASP A 226 7.38 -17.15 42.05
C ASP A 226 6.84 -15.79 41.60
N PHE A 227 5.57 -15.74 41.12
CA PHE A 227 4.91 -14.49 40.73
C PHE A 227 4.75 -13.53 41.91
N THR A 228 4.30 -14.07 43.06
CA THR A 228 4.15 -13.30 44.30
C THR A 228 5.50 -12.79 44.82
N ALA A 229 6.49 -13.66 44.92
CA ALA A 229 7.83 -13.30 45.44
C ALA A 229 8.52 -12.22 44.59
N LYS A 230 8.28 -12.20 43.28
CA LYS A 230 8.86 -11.23 42.35
C LYS A 230 7.94 -10.05 42.06
N ASN A 231 6.78 -9.97 42.71
CA ASN A 231 5.75 -8.93 42.47
C ASN A 231 5.37 -8.78 40.99
N ILE A 232 5.19 -9.92 40.30
CA ILE A 232 4.86 -9.94 38.87
C ILE A 232 3.33 -10.06 38.73
N GLN A 233 2.73 -9.11 37.97
CA GLN A 233 1.34 -9.20 37.56
C GLN A 233 1.22 -10.02 36.28
N THR A 234 0.23 -10.93 36.19
CA THR A 234 -0.01 -11.76 34.99
C THR A 234 -0.24 -10.92 33.74
N ALA A 235 -0.94 -9.77 33.86
CA ALA A 235 -1.16 -8.84 32.76
C ALA A 235 0.14 -8.24 32.21
N ASP A 236 1.08 -7.86 33.08
CA ASP A 236 2.37 -7.27 32.68
C ASP A 236 3.30 -8.34 32.07
N PHE A 237 3.25 -9.54 32.61
CA PHE A 237 3.96 -10.68 32.06
C PHE A 237 3.46 -11.02 30.65
N ALA A 238 2.13 -11.08 30.47
CA ALA A 238 1.50 -11.33 29.16
C ALA A 238 1.90 -10.27 28.12
N LYS A 239 1.85 -8.97 28.49
CA LYS A 239 2.29 -7.87 27.61
C LYS A 239 3.75 -8.01 27.20
N LYS A 240 4.63 -8.32 28.17
CA LYS A 240 6.05 -8.47 27.92
C LYS A 240 6.35 -9.68 27.00
N LEU A 241 5.64 -10.78 27.23
CA LEU A 241 5.78 -11.99 26.40
C LEU A 241 5.33 -11.73 24.96
N LEU A 242 4.17 -11.12 24.76
CA LEU A 242 3.66 -10.76 23.42
C LEU A 242 4.56 -9.73 22.74
N GLY A 243 5.10 -8.76 23.45
CA GLY A 243 6.02 -7.76 22.89
C GLY A 243 7.41 -8.31 22.51
N GLN A 244 7.71 -9.56 22.85
CA GLN A 244 8.93 -10.26 22.38
C GLN A 244 8.69 -11.11 21.12
N ILE A 245 7.42 -11.39 20.80
CA ILE A 245 7.02 -12.25 19.67
C ILE A 245 6.70 -11.39 18.44
N VAL A 246 6.33 -10.11 18.63
CA VAL A 246 6.00 -9.13 17.60
C VAL A 246 7.19 -8.21 17.38
#